data_2c0fa4897618783ddf6717d91dac9de3
#
_entry.id   2c0fa4897618783ddf6717d91dac9de3
#
_cell.length_a   1.000
_cell.length_b   1.000
_cell.length_c   1.000
_cell.angle_alpha   90.00
_cell.angle_beta   90.00
_cell.angle_gamma   90.00
#
_symmetry.space_group_name_H-M   'P 1'
#
loop_
_entity.id
_entity.type
_entity.pdbx_description
1 polymer ?
#
loop_
_entity_poly.entity_id
_entity_poly.type
_entity_poly.pdbx_seq_one_letter_code
_entity_poly.pdbx_strand_id
1 'polypeptide(L)'
;DSERLALAGWSHGGWTILDAFALHASGQTPDGLDDTPAGAFDGVRAVFLVYPYVSGPALARRRDFTPPAPIEAVLVEKDAMASDADAAELFARLKTAGAAVSWSTLGGVTHGFDEPDHHPQSKLQYDAEATARTRADFVDLLQRKLSPRPA
;
A
#
# COMPACT_ATOMS: atom_id res chain seq x y z
N ASP A 1 2.18 15.06 14.36
CA ASP A 1 3.27 14.42 15.07
C ASP A 1 4.15 13.67 14.06
N SER A 2 5.31 14.23 13.77
CA SER A 2 6.24 13.69 12.76
C SER A 2 6.84 12.31 13.12
N GLU A 3 6.66 11.87 14.35
CA GLU A 3 7.17 10.59 14.85
C GLU A 3 6.14 9.45 14.76
N ARG A 4 4.90 9.78 14.39
CA ARG A 4 3.79 8.84 14.34
C ARG A 4 2.94 9.07 13.09
N LEU A 5 3.47 8.63 11.97
CA LEU A 5 2.86 8.77 10.66
C LEU A 5 2.36 7.42 10.16
N ALA A 6 1.26 7.43 9.43
CA ALA A 6 0.86 6.33 8.58
C ALA A 6 0.81 6.81 7.13
N LEU A 7 1.22 5.93 6.21
CA LEU A 7 1.03 6.15 4.79
C LEU A 7 -0.12 5.25 4.32
N ALA A 8 -0.99 5.81 3.49
CA ALA A 8 -2.04 5.04 2.86
C ALA A 8 -2.07 5.31 1.35
N GLY A 9 -2.27 4.27 0.56
CA GLY A 9 -2.26 4.39 -0.90
C GLY A 9 -3.19 3.39 -1.57
N TRP A 10 -4.02 3.90 -2.49
CA TRP A 10 -4.92 3.15 -3.35
C TRP A 10 -4.34 3.08 -4.75
N SER A 11 -4.43 1.92 -5.39
CA SER A 11 -4.03 1.75 -6.78
C SER A 11 -2.63 2.32 -7.06
N HIS A 12 -2.56 3.36 -7.88
CA HIS A 12 -1.35 4.11 -8.21
C HIS A 12 -0.68 4.75 -6.98
N GLY A 13 -1.45 5.18 -5.98
CA GLY A 13 -0.91 5.67 -4.71
C GLY A 13 -0.14 4.60 -3.94
N GLY A 14 -0.61 3.36 -4.00
CA GLY A 14 0.11 2.21 -3.46
C GLY A 14 1.44 1.95 -4.19
N TRP A 15 1.44 2.04 -5.52
CA TRP A 15 2.66 1.98 -6.33
C TRP A 15 3.67 3.05 -5.90
N THR A 16 3.22 4.30 -5.81
CA THR A 16 4.06 5.44 -5.42
C THR A 16 4.76 5.20 -4.08
N ILE A 17 4.04 4.71 -3.07
CA ILE A 17 4.61 4.41 -1.75
C ILE A 17 5.67 3.30 -1.84
N LEU A 18 5.36 2.21 -2.53
CA LEU A 18 6.28 1.08 -2.65
C LEU A 18 7.54 1.43 -3.43
N ASP A 19 7.42 2.18 -4.52
CA ASP A 19 8.57 2.64 -5.30
C ASP A 19 9.41 3.66 -4.53
N ALA A 20 8.80 4.54 -3.73
CA ALA A 20 9.52 5.46 -2.85
C ALA A 20 10.38 4.69 -1.83
N PHE A 21 9.87 3.60 -1.26
CA PHE A 21 10.66 2.75 -0.36
C PHE A 21 11.81 2.05 -1.09
N ALA A 22 11.57 1.53 -2.29
CA ALA A 22 12.60 0.87 -3.10
C ALA A 22 13.72 1.83 -3.53
N LEU A 23 13.37 3.08 -3.88
CA LEU A 23 14.33 4.15 -4.18
C LEU A 23 15.13 4.53 -2.94
N HIS A 24 14.45 4.80 -1.82
CA HIS A 24 15.11 5.18 -0.57
C HIS A 24 16.09 4.10 -0.09
N ALA A 25 15.70 2.84 -0.12
CA ALA A 25 16.55 1.71 0.28
C ALA A 25 17.80 1.58 -0.61
N SER A 26 17.75 2.04 -1.86
CA SER A 26 18.89 2.06 -2.78
C SER A 26 19.67 3.38 -2.77
N GLY A 27 19.33 4.32 -1.89
CA GLY A 27 19.96 5.64 -1.81
C GLY A 27 19.70 6.53 -3.03
N GLN A 28 18.59 6.28 -3.74
CA GLN A 28 18.23 7.04 -4.93
C GLN A 28 17.13 8.05 -4.61
N THR A 29 17.31 9.26 -5.12
CA THR A 29 16.29 10.30 -5.05
C THR A 29 15.31 10.15 -6.21
N PRO A 30 13.99 10.25 -5.99
CA PRO A 30 13.00 10.28 -7.06
C PRO A 30 13.24 11.43 -8.04
N ASP A 31 12.94 11.21 -9.32
CA ASP A 31 13.03 12.26 -10.34
C ASP A 31 12.19 13.48 -9.95
N GLY A 32 12.76 14.66 -10.10
CA GLY A 32 12.11 15.94 -9.77
C GLY A 32 12.32 16.40 -8.31
N LEU A 33 13.05 15.64 -7.50
CA LEU A 33 13.53 16.08 -6.19
C LEU A 33 15.05 16.31 -6.23
N ASP A 34 15.52 17.34 -5.52
CA ASP A 34 16.94 17.65 -5.41
C ASP A 34 17.65 16.68 -4.46
N ASP A 35 16.94 16.24 -3.42
CA ASP A 35 17.46 15.35 -2.37
C ASP A 35 16.34 14.54 -1.72
N THR A 36 16.72 13.42 -1.09
CA THR A 36 15.86 12.65 -0.20
C THR A 36 16.57 12.53 1.15
N PRO A 37 16.05 13.16 2.21
CA PRO A 37 16.65 13.07 3.53
C PRO A 37 16.84 11.61 3.98
N ALA A 38 17.97 11.30 4.61
CA ALA A 38 18.27 9.95 5.09
C ALA A 38 17.19 9.38 6.00
N GLY A 39 16.56 10.23 6.82
CA GLY A 39 15.46 9.86 7.73
C GLY A 39 14.06 10.11 7.16
N ALA A 40 13.87 10.16 5.84
CA ALA A 40 12.59 10.53 5.22
C ALA A 40 11.37 9.73 5.72
N PHE A 41 11.59 8.50 6.16
CA PHE A 41 10.54 7.59 6.63
C PHE A 41 10.64 7.22 8.13
N ASP A 42 11.50 7.85 8.90
CA ASP A 42 11.75 7.48 10.30
C ASP A 42 10.51 7.57 11.19
N GLY A 43 9.61 8.48 10.89
CA GLY A 43 8.35 8.65 11.62
C GLY A 43 7.22 7.73 11.15
N VAL A 44 7.39 6.97 10.06
CA VAL A 44 6.35 6.08 9.53
C VAL A 44 6.23 4.85 10.44
N ARG A 45 5.02 4.59 10.92
CA ARG A 45 4.70 3.47 11.83
C ARG A 45 3.83 2.41 11.21
N ALA A 46 3.15 2.74 10.12
CA ALA A 46 2.28 1.83 9.41
C ALA A 46 2.10 2.25 7.95
N VAL A 47 1.81 1.27 7.11
CA VAL A 47 1.45 1.47 5.70
C VAL A 47 0.19 0.66 5.42
N PHE A 48 -0.81 1.30 4.81
CA PHE A 48 -2.04 0.65 4.38
C PHE A 48 -2.19 0.79 2.86
N LEU A 49 -2.33 -0.34 2.16
CA LEU A 49 -2.42 -0.36 0.71
C LEU A 49 -3.72 -1.02 0.27
N VAL A 50 -4.42 -0.41 -0.67
CA VAL A 50 -5.63 -0.98 -1.25
C VAL A 50 -5.44 -1.13 -2.75
N TYR A 51 -5.60 -2.36 -3.22
CA TYR A 51 -5.37 -2.78 -4.61
C TYR A 51 -4.18 -2.07 -5.28
N PRO A 52 -2.96 -2.10 -4.66
CA PRO A 52 -1.83 -1.36 -5.18
C PRO A 52 -1.42 -1.86 -6.56
N TYR A 53 -1.16 -0.93 -7.49
CA TYR A 53 -0.64 -1.28 -8.80
C TYR A 53 0.87 -1.55 -8.70
N VAL A 54 1.27 -2.80 -8.87
CA VAL A 54 2.69 -3.21 -8.81
C VAL A 54 3.17 -3.94 -10.07
N SER A 55 2.35 -3.94 -11.11
CA SER A 55 2.69 -4.55 -12.39
C SER A 55 3.53 -3.62 -13.29
N GLY A 56 4.09 -4.18 -14.36
CA GLY A 56 4.77 -3.40 -15.39
C GLY A 56 6.00 -2.65 -14.89
N PRO A 57 5.99 -1.32 -14.88
CA PRO A 57 7.17 -0.50 -14.61
C PRO A 57 7.51 -0.35 -13.14
N ALA A 58 6.69 -0.85 -12.19
CA ALA A 58 6.92 -0.68 -10.76
C ALA A 58 8.33 -1.12 -10.32
N LEU A 59 9.09 -0.20 -9.72
CA LEU A 59 10.46 -0.44 -9.27
C LEU A 59 10.48 -1.43 -8.11
N ALA A 60 9.52 -1.34 -7.20
CA ALA A 60 9.39 -2.23 -6.05
C ALA A 60 9.32 -3.70 -6.45
N ARG A 61 8.77 -4.02 -7.62
CA ARG A 61 8.72 -5.39 -8.14
C ARG A 61 10.11 -5.94 -8.51
N ARG A 62 11.03 -5.07 -8.93
CA ARG A 62 12.34 -5.43 -9.52
C ARG A 62 13.50 -5.22 -8.56
N ARG A 63 13.27 -4.64 -7.40
CA ARG A 63 14.30 -4.28 -6.43
C ARG A 63 14.08 -4.98 -5.10
N ASP A 64 15.17 -5.34 -4.46
CA ASP A 64 15.13 -5.79 -3.08
C ASP A 64 15.18 -4.58 -2.16
N PHE A 65 14.27 -4.54 -1.20
CA PHE A 65 14.23 -3.51 -0.18
C PHE A 65 13.51 -4.02 1.07
N THR A 66 13.76 -3.36 2.18
CA THR A 66 13.00 -3.58 3.42
C THR A 66 12.13 -2.35 3.65
N PRO A 67 10.80 -2.50 3.69
CA PRO A 67 9.91 -1.39 4.03
C PRO A 67 10.25 -0.80 5.40
N PRO A 68 10.22 0.53 5.58
CA PRO A 68 10.55 1.18 6.85
C PRO A 68 9.52 0.93 7.96
N ALA A 69 8.33 0.44 7.60
CA ALA A 69 7.24 0.15 8.52
C ALA A 69 6.42 -1.06 8.07
N PRO A 70 5.65 -1.68 8.98
CA PRO A 70 4.73 -2.75 8.63
C PRO A 70 3.72 -2.33 7.56
N ILE A 71 3.46 -3.25 6.63
CA ILE A 71 2.48 -3.08 5.55
C ILE A 71 1.28 -3.99 5.82
N GLU A 72 0.09 -3.43 5.79
CA GLU A 72 -1.17 -4.16 5.68
C GLU A 72 -1.84 -3.79 4.36
N ALA A 73 -2.30 -4.79 3.60
CA ALA A 73 -2.86 -4.53 2.28
C ALA A 73 -4.16 -5.30 2.04
N VAL A 74 -5.01 -4.71 1.20
CA VAL A 74 -6.23 -5.32 0.67
C VAL A 74 -6.06 -5.46 -0.84
N LEU A 75 -6.14 -6.68 -1.35
CA LEU A 75 -6.11 -7.00 -2.77
C LEU A 75 -7.52 -7.31 -3.27
N VAL A 76 -7.74 -7.17 -4.56
CA VAL A 76 -8.97 -7.56 -5.24
C VAL A 76 -8.70 -8.79 -6.08
N GLU A 77 -9.45 -9.87 -5.86
CA GLU A 77 -9.29 -11.12 -6.61
C GLU A 77 -9.55 -10.90 -8.11
N LYS A 78 -8.62 -11.34 -8.95
CA LYS A 78 -8.71 -11.18 -10.42
C LYS A 78 -8.88 -9.72 -10.85
N ASP A 79 -8.25 -8.80 -10.15
CA ASP A 79 -8.29 -7.37 -10.48
C ASP A 79 -7.84 -7.15 -11.94
N ALA A 80 -8.72 -6.54 -12.73
CA ALA A 80 -8.46 -6.29 -14.15
C ALA A 80 -7.48 -5.13 -14.40
N MET A 81 -7.18 -4.30 -13.38
CA MET A 81 -6.33 -3.12 -13.49
C MET A 81 -5.01 -3.28 -12.73
N ALA A 82 -5.04 -3.90 -11.55
CA ALA A 82 -3.87 -4.08 -10.70
C ALA A 82 -3.75 -5.55 -10.31
N SER A 83 -2.87 -6.30 -10.97
CA SER A 83 -2.70 -7.74 -10.75
C SER A 83 -2.51 -8.07 -9.27
N ASP A 84 -3.50 -8.75 -8.69
CA ASP A 84 -3.43 -9.28 -7.32
C ASP A 84 -2.32 -10.32 -7.16
N ALA A 85 -2.06 -11.11 -8.20
CA ALA A 85 -0.97 -12.08 -8.21
C ALA A 85 0.41 -11.40 -8.13
N ASP A 86 0.63 -10.32 -8.91
CA ASP A 86 1.89 -9.56 -8.87
C ASP A 86 2.10 -8.90 -7.50
N ALA A 87 1.03 -8.37 -6.91
CA ALA A 87 1.08 -7.78 -5.58
C ALA A 87 1.39 -8.83 -4.50
N ALA A 88 0.70 -9.97 -4.55
CA ALA A 88 0.93 -11.07 -3.61
C ALA A 88 2.35 -11.64 -3.73
N GLU A 89 2.90 -11.77 -4.94
CA GLU A 89 4.29 -12.18 -5.17
C GLU A 89 5.28 -11.20 -4.51
N LEU A 90 5.11 -9.91 -4.74
CA LEU A 90 5.93 -8.87 -4.09
C LEU A 90 5.86 -8.97 -2.56
N PHE A 91 4.65 -9.05 -2.01
CA PHE A 91 4.45 -9.13 -0.57
C PHE A 91 5.04 -10.40 0.06
N ALA A 92 4.90 -11.54 -0.62
CA ALA A 92 5.51 -12.79 -0.20
C ALA A 92 7.05 -12.70 -0.18
N ARG A 93 7.64 -12.08 -1.20
CA ARG A 93 9.10 -11.82 -1.26
C ARG A 93 9.57 -10.92 -0.13
N LEU A 94 8.89 -9.80 0.12
CA LEU A 94 9.21 -8.90 1.23
C LEU A 94 9.10 -9.61 2.58
N LYS A 95 8.05 -10.41 2.78
CA LYS A 95 7.85 -11.20 4.01
C LYS A 95 8.94 -12.24 4.20
N THR A 96 9.37 -12.91 3.15
CA THR A 96 10.48 -13.87 3.19
C THR A 96 11.81 -13.18 3.54
N ALA A 97 11.99 -11.94 3.11
CA ALA A 97 13.13 -11.10 3.48
C ALA A 97 13.04 -10.52 4.92
N GLY A 98 12.01 -10.88 5.69
CA GLY A 98 11.85 -10.49 7.10
C GLY A 98 10.99 -9.24 7.33
N ALA A 99 10.39 -8.67 6.28
CA ALA A 99 9.50 -7.52 6.45
C ALA A 99 8.15 -7.95 7.08
N ALA A 100 7.59 -7.08 7.92
CA ALA A 100 6.26 -7.26 8.49
C ALA A 100 5.20 -6.87 7.44
N VAL A 101 4.78 -7.84 6.63
CA VAL A 101 3.77 -7.64 5.59
C VAL A 101 2.64 -8.64 5.76
N SER A 102 1.42 -8.14 5.71
CA SER A 102 0.19 -8.94 5.70
C SER A 102 -0.79 -8.40 4.66
N TRP A 103 -1.62 -9.28 4.11
CA TRP A 103 -2.66 -8.86 3.17
C TRP A 103 -3.86 -9.80 3.23
N SER A 104 -5.00 -9.27 2.82
CA SER A 104 -6.22 -10.02 2.54
C SER A 104 -6.61 -9.82 1.07
N THR A 105 -7.42 -10.73 0.54
CA THR A 105 -7.93 -10.62 -0.83
C THR A 105 -9.46 -10.64 -0.77
N LEU A 106 -10.09 -9.63 -1.38
CA LEU A 106 -11.53 -9.53 -1.52
C LEU A 106 -11.97 -10.16 -2.85
N GLY A 107 -12.87 -11.14 -2.77
CA GLY A 107 -13.52 -11.73 -3.94
C GLY A 107 -14.84 -11.04 -4.25
N GLY A 108 -15.24 -11.07 -5.53
CA GLY A 108 -16.55 -10.57 -5.96
C GLY A 108 -16.67 -9.06 -6.08
N VAL A 109 -15.59 -8.31 -5.88
CA VAL A 109 -15.54 -6.85 -6.06
C VAL A 109 -14.63 -6.48 -7.23
N THR A 110 -14.67 -5.21 -7.66
CA THR A 110 -13.81 -4.69 -8.73
C THR A 110 -12.75 -3.74 -8.19
N HIS A 111 -11.72 -3.44 -8.98
CA HIS A 111 -10.83 -2.31 -8.71
C HIS A 111 -11.66 -1.04 -8.44
N GLY A 112 -11.24 -0.20 -7.51
CA GLY A 112 -11.99 1.00 -7.17
C GLY A 112 -13.35 0.73 -6.50
N PHE A 113 -13.54 -0.40 -5.84
CA PHE A 113 -14.80 -0.77 -5.17
C PHE A 113 -15.26 0.25 -4.11
N ASP A 114 -14.39 1.10 -3.66
CA ASP A 114 -14.64 2.14 -2.66
C ASP A 114 -14.91 3.54 -3.23
N GLU A 115 -14.98 3.65 -4.54
CA GLU A 115 -15.31 4.88 -5.28
C GLU A 115 -16.78 4.83 -5.72
N PRO A 116 -17.68 5.65 -5.14
CA PRO A 116 -19.12 5.61 -5.50
C PRO A 116 -19.44 6.24 -6.86
N ASP A 117 -18.59 7.17 -7.34
CA ASP A 117 -18.88 8.02 -8.51
C ASP A 117 -18.14 7.54 -9.76
N HIS A 118 -18.41 6.30 -10.18
CA HIS A 118 -17.87 5.80 -11.45
C HIS A 118 -18.63 6.34 -12.66
N HIS A 119 -17.90 6.51 -13.77
CA HIS A 119 -18.52 6.83 -15.03
C HIS A 119 -19.55 5.74 -15.43
N PRO A 120 -20.73 6.07 -15.95
CA PRO A 120 -21.78 5.07 -16.27
C PRO A 120 -21.35 3.94 -17.20
N GLN A 121 -20.32 4.15 -18.04
CA GLN A 121 -19.75 3.12 -18.92
C GLN A 121 -18.58 2.35 -18.28
N SER A 122 -18.22 2.67 -17.05
CA SER A 122 -17.17 1.97 -16.34
C SER A 122 -17.61 0.54 -15.99
N LYS A 123 -16.65 -0.39 -16.04
CA LYS A 123 -16.85 -1.75 -15.50
C LYS A 123 -16.56 -1.84 -14.00
N LEU A 124 -16.07 -0.75 -13.42
CA LEU A 124 -15.82 -0.66 -11.99
C LEU A 124 -17.15 -0.50 -11.26
N GLN A 125 -17.27 -1.13 -10.10
CA GLN A 125 -18.51 -1.15 -9.33
C GLN A 125 -18.21 -0.80 -7.88
N TYR A 126 -18.99 0.14 -7.36
CA TYR A 126 -18.97 0.44 -5.93
C TYR A 126 -19.57 -0.71 -5.12
N ASP A 127 -18.89 -1.07 -4.06
CA ASP A 127 -19.37 -2.06 -3.08
C ASP A 127 -19.32 -1.46 -1.68
N ALA A 128 -20.49 -1.22 -1.10
CA ALA A 128 -20.61 -0.55 0.20
C ALA A 128 -20.06 -1.40 1.35
N GLU A 129 -20.24 -2.72 1.30
CA GLU A 129 -19.79 -3.64 2.36
C GLU A 129 -18.28 -3.76 2.35
N ALA A 130 -17.67 -4.00 1.18
CA ALA A 130 -16.23 -4.03 1.02
C ALA A 130 -15.57 -2.70 1.41
N THR A 131 -16.22 -1.58 1.05
CA THR A 131 -15.77 -0.24 1.44
C THR A 131 -15.77 -0.06 2.96
N ALA A 132 -16.87 -0.41 3.60
CA ALA A 132 -17.01 -0.28 5.06
C ALA A 132 -15.99 -1.16 5.80
N ARG A 133 -15.79 -2.40 5.33
CA ARG A 133 -14.79 -3.32 5.88
C ARG A 133 -13.37 -2.78 5.73
N THR A 134 -12.99 -2.36 4.52
CA THR A 134 -11.65 -1.82 4.25
C THR A 134 -11.35 -0.56 5.08
N ARG A 135 -12.35 0.31 5.26
CA ARG A 135 -12.22 1.48 6.15
C ARG A 135 -12.06 1.08 7.60
N ALA A 136 -12.78 0.07 8.07
CA ALA A 136 -12.64 -0.43 9.43
C ALA A 136 -11.23 -1.01 9.68
N ASP A 137 -10.70 -1.79 8.74
CA ASP A 137 -9.34 -2.35 8.79
C ASP A 137 -8.30 -1.23 8.86
N PHE A 138 -8.47 -0.16 8.06
CA PHE A 138 -7.58 1.00 8.09
C PHE A 138 -7.64 1.74 9.44
N VAL A 139 -8.83 2.00 9.97
CA VAL A 139 -8.99 2.66 11.26
C VAL A 139 -8.38 1.83 12.39
N ASP A 140 -8.58 0.51 12.38
CA ASP A 140 -7.98 -0.40 13.35
C ASP A 140 -6.44 -0.36 13.28
N LEU A 141 -5.87 -0.37 12.08
CA LEU A 141 -4.42 -0.20 11.90
C LEU A 141 -3.92 1.10 12.52
N LEU A 142 -4.60 2.23 12.26
CA LEU A 142 -4.22 3.53 12.84
C LEU A 142 -4.26 3.49 14.36
N GLN A 143 -5.32 2.93 14.94
CA GLN A 143 -5.46 2.79 16.40
C GLN A 143 -4.35 1.94 16.99
N ARG A 144 -4.02 0.80 16.41
CA ARG A 144 -2.95 -0.10 16.89
C ARG A 144 -1.55 0.50 16.77
N LYS A 145 -1.30 1.29 15.72
CA LYS A 145 0.06 1.75 15.38
C LYS A 145 0.38 3.18 15.78
N LEU A 146 -0.64 4.03 15.86
CA LEU A 146 -0.46 5.46 16.14
C LEU A 146 -0.95 5.88 17.53
N SER A 147 -1.61 5.01 18.30
CA SER A 147 -1.96 5.30 19.69
C SER A 147 -0.70 5.59 20.53
N PRO A 148 -0.75 6.56 21.45
CA PRO A 148 0.33 6.76 22.40
C PRO A 148 0.63 5.47 23.15
N ARG A 149 1.91 5.14 23.35
CA ARG A 149 2.25 4.06 24.27
C ARG A 149 1.76 4.44 25.67
N PRO A 150 1.09 3.54 26.38
CA PRO A 150 0.82 3.78 27.79
C PRO A 150 2.15 4.05 28.52
N ALA A 151 2.13 5.06 29.38
CA ALA A 151 3.28 5.45 30.21
C ALA A 151 3.64 4.33 31.18
#